data_88653a10d8792b0b614f69f75418ea9c
#
_entry.id   88653a10d8792b0b614f69f75418ea9c
#
_cell.length_a   1.000
_cell.length_b   1.000
_cell.length_c   1.000
_cell.angle_alpha   90.00
_cell.angle_beta   90.00
_cell.angle_gamma   90.00
#
_symmetry.space_group_name_H-M   'P 1'
#
loop_
_entity.id
_entity.type
_entity.pdbx_description
1 polymer ?
#
loop_
_entity_poly.entity_id
_entity_poly.type
_entity_poly.pdbx_seq_one_letter_code
_entity_poly.pdbx_strand_id
1 'polypeptide(L)'
;MPRRLVLTLCLVAAATPAWAAQPSADAILQRAFDNYRAKNSQSTLSMTIHRPTWERHMGVRAWTRGAGDALVRFTAPAADAGNATLKLGNDTWVYNPKLNQVIKLPASMLSQAWMGSDFSYNDLSKSEDLISQYTHRIVGSEQAGGHTVWSIEADPKPGAPVVWGKVVLKIRDDSVFVEETFYDQDMKPARRMTVDRIASLGGRPYPVVMTMHPLDQPNQWTQVQTSDARFDVSAPAYLFTLSNLQNPRS
;
A
#
# COMPACT_ATOMS: atom_id res chain seq x y z
N MET A 1 -75.87 32.22 -20.45
CA MET A 1 -75.02 31.05 -20.28
C MET A 1 -73.57 31.50 -20.03
N PRO A 2 -73.00 31.37 -18.82
CA PRO A 2 -71.62 31.82 -18.54
C PRO A 2 -70.62 30.71 -18.85
N ARG A 3 -69.62 31.04 -19.67
CA ARG A 3 -68.48 30.16 -20.01
C ARG A 3 -67.52 30.08 -18.82
N ARG A 4 -67.35 28.90 -18.25
CA ARG A 4 -66.34 28.64 -17.19
C ARG A 4 -64.95 28.48 -17.81
N LEU A 5 -64.05 29.37 -17.48
CA LEU A 5 -62.62 29.28 -17.82
C LEU A 5 -61.93 28.33 -16.83
N VAL A 6 -61.42 27.20 -17.34
CA VAL A 6 -60.63 26.24 -16.52
C VAL A 6 -59.16 26.65 -16.68
N LEU A 7 -58.55 27.16 -15.60
CA LEU A 7 -57.13 27.50 -15.53
C LEU A 7 -56.37 26.20 -15.15
N THR A 8 -55.65 25.61 -16.08
CA THR A 8 -54.81 24.45 -15.84
C THR A 8 -53.46 24.96 -15.31
N LEU A 9 -53.19 24.73 -14.02
CA LEU A 9 -51.94 25.08 -13.35
C LEU A 9 -50.89 23.97 -13.66
N CYS A 10 -49.92 24.25 -14.56
CA CYS A 10 -48.79 23.35 -14.77
C CYS A 10 -47.77 23.53 -13.65
N LEU A 11 -47.68 22.51 -12.77
CA LEU A 11 -46.61 22.39 -11.77
C LEU A 11 -45.33 22.00 -12.48
N VAL A 12 -44.38 22.92 -12.66
CA VAL A 12 -42.99 22.62 -13.09
C VAL A 12 -42.23 22.12 -11.86
N ALA A 13 -42.02 20.80 -11.74
CA ALA A 13 -41.14 20.24 -10.73
C ALA A 13 -39.69 20.58 -11.08
N ALA A 14 -39.09 21.50 -10.34
CA ALA A 14 -37.66 21.80 -10.41
C ALA A 14 -36.89 20.60 -9.84
N ALA A 15 -36.28 19.77 -10.71
CA ALA A 15 -35.32 18.75 -10.31
C ALA A 15 -34.06 19.45 -9.78
N THR A 16 -33.87 19.47 -8.46
CA THR A 16 -32.61 19.88 -7.85
C THR A 16 -31.55 18.85 -8.22
N PRO A 17 -30.37 19.25 -8.79
CA PRO A 17 -29.28 18.33 -9.01
C PRO A 17 -28.85 17.78 -7.65
N ALA A 18 -28.97 16.47 -7.45
CA ALA A 18 -28.37 15.79 -6.33
C ALA A 18 -26.83 15.89 -6.52
N TRP A 19 -26.17 16.78 -5.82
CA TRP A 19 -24.72 16.76 -5.71
C TRP A 19 -24.36 15.42 -5.05
N ALA A 20 -23.70 14.55 -5.83
CA ALA A 20 -23.11 13.36 -5.28
C ALA A 20 -22.19 13.77 -4.15
N ALA A 21 -22.47 13.28 -2.93
CA ALA A 21 -21.65 13.60 -1.76
C ALA A 21 -20.20 13.18 -2.05
N GLN A 22 -19.26 14.09 -1.83
CA GLN A 22 -17.84 13.82 -1.97
C GLN A 22 -17.46 12.63 -1.07
N PRO A 23 -16.73 11.62 -1.58
CA PRO A 23 -16.36 10.48 -0.77
C PRO A 23 -15.48 10.93 0.42
N SER A 24 -15.63 10.28 1.57
CA SER A 24 -14.76 10.55 2.72
C SER A 24 -13.32 10.09 2.47
N ALA A 25 -12.35 10.70 3.15
CA ALA A 25 -10.94 10.30 3.09
C ALA A 25 -10.76 8.82 3.44
N ASP A 26 -11.45 8.35 4.51
CA ASP A 26 -11.43 6.94 4.93
C ASP A 26 -11.94 6.01 3.82
N ALA A 27 -13.03 6.37 3.15
CA ALA A 27 -13.60 5.54 2.09
C ALA A 27 -12.70 5.46 0.85
N ILE A 28 -11.99 6.56 0.49
CA ILE A 28 -11.02 6.58 -0.61
C ILE A 28 -9.83 5.68 -0.25
N LEU A 29 -9.28 5.87 0.96
CA LEU A 29 -8.12 5.12 1.45
C LEU A 29 -8.43 3.62 1.54
N GLN A 30 -9.57 3.24 2.13
CA GLN A 30 -9.98 1.84 2.23
C GLN A 30 -10.08 1.17 0.86
N ARG A 31 -10.75 1.82 -0.12
CA ARG A 31 -10.84 1.28 -1.49
C ARG A 31 -9.48 1.12 -2.15
N ALA A 32 -8.55 2.04 -1.91
CA ALA A 32 -7.20 1.94 -2.47
C ALA A 32 -6.43 0.75 -1.89
N PHE A 33 -6.53 0.50 -0.59
CA PHE A 33 -5.94 -0.70 0.03
C PHE A 33 -6.61 -1.99 -0.44
N ASP A 34 -7.94 -2.00 -0.56
CA ASP A 34 -8.68 -3.16 -1.09
C ASP A 34 -8.31 -3.44 -2.56
N ASN A 35 -8.07 -2.40 -3.37
CA ASN A 35 -7.56 -2.55 -4.73
C ASN A 35 -6.13 -3.10 -4.74
N TYR A 36 -5.26 -2.64 -3.84
CA TYR A 36 -3.85 -3.02 -3.80
C TYR A 36 -3.63 -4.43 -3.26
N ARG A 37 -4.34 -4.85 -2.21
CA ARG A 37 -4.12 -6.14 -1.53
C ARG A 37 -5.21 -7.17 -1.76
N ALA A 38 -6.45 -6.75 -2.01
CA ALA A 38 -7.63 -7.59 -1.94
C ALA A 38 -7.77 -8.32 -0.58
N LYS A 39 -8.64 -9.32 -0.48
CA LYS A 39 -8.71 -10.17 0.74
C LYS A 39 -7.49 -11.06 0.87
N ASN A 40 -7.06 -11.64 -0.23
CA ASN A 40 -5.85 -12.45 -0.32
C ASN A 40 -5.18 -12.16 -1.66
N SER A 41 -3.87 -12.18 -1.70
CA SER A 41 -3.15 -12.03 -2.95
C SER A 41 -1.91 -12.91 -3.01
N GLN A 42 -1.49 -13.20 -4.22
CA GLN A 42 -0.18 -13.76 -4.52
C GLN A 42 0.45 -12.93 -5.61
N SER A 43 1.72 -12.54 -5.45
CA SER A 43 2.43 -11.74 -6.43
C SER A 43 3.86 -12.23 -6.65
N THR A 44 4.34 -11.98 -7.86
CA THR A 44 5.75 -12.12 -8.24
C THR A 44 6.27 -10.74 -8.62
N LEU A 45 7.37 -10.35 -8.02
CA LEU A 45 7.94 -9.04 -8.23
C LEU A 45 9.48 -9.09 -8.22
N SER A 46 10.10 -8.08 -8.79
CA SER A 46 11.52 -7.80 -8.65
C SER A 46 11.71 -6.55 -7.81
N MET A 47 12.81 -6.52 -7.05
CA MET A 47 13.24 -5.37 -6.28
C MET A 47 14.65 -5.00 -6.70
N THR A 48 14.87 -3.73 -7.05
CA THR A 48 16.18 -3.16 -7.35
C THR A 48 16.52 -2.13 -6.27
N ILE A 49 17.63 -2.33 -5.59
CA ILE A 49 18.21 -1.36 -4.67
C ILE A 49 19.34 -0.66 -5.39
N HIS A 50 19.20 0.65 -5.58
CA HIS A 50 20.24 1.49 -6.17
C HIS A 50 20.97 2.30 -5.09
N ARG A 51 22.30 2.29 -5.17
CA ARG A 51 23.20 3.09 -4.35
C ARG A 51 24.25 3.71 -5.27
N PRO A 52 24.92 4.80 -4.91
CA PRO A 52 25.84 5.50 -5.79
C PRO A 52 26.96 4.64 -6.41
N THR A 53 27.33 3.54 -5.74
CA THR A 53 28.44 2.69 -6.14
C THR A 53 28.05 1.25 -6.48
N TRP A 54 26.79 0.85 -6.29
CA TRP A 54 26.33 -0.51 -6.56
C TRP A 54 24.83 -0.58 -6.77
N GLU A 55 24.40 -1.62 -7.45
CA GLU A 55 22.99 -2.05 -7.53
C GLU A 55 22.85 -3.49 -7.10
N ARG A 56 21.68 -3.82 -6.55
CA ARG A 56 21.30 -5.18 -6.19
C ARG A 56 19.90 -5.48 -6.70
N HIS A 57 19.79 -6.56 -7.48
CA HIS A 57 18.53 -7.01 -8.04
C HIS A 57 18.08 -8.28 -7.34
N MET A 58 16.83 -8.33 -6.90
CA MET A 58 16.25 -9.44 -6.17
C MET A 58 14.92 -9.86 -6.78
N GLY A 59 14.72 -11.17 -6.90
CA GLY A 59 13.41 -11.75 -7.21
C GLY A 59 12.66 -12.04 -5.91
N VAL A 60 11.36 -11.78 -5.91
CA VAL A 60 10.52 -11.88 -4.71
C VAL A 60 9.19 -12.54 -5.06
N ARG A 61 8.70 -13.41 -4.19
CA ARG A 61 7.30 -13.87 -4.17
C ARG A 61 6.66 -13.44 -2.86
N ALA A 62 5.45 -12.92 -2.96
CA ALA A 62 4.70 -12.46 -1.81
C ALA A 62 3.30 -13.07 -1.80
N TRP A 63 2.80 -13.33 -0.59
CA TRP A 63 1.43 -13.77 -0.32
C TRP A 63 0.87 -12.92 0.79
N THR A 64 -0.39 -12.53 0.65
CA THR A 64 -1.11 -11.81 1.71
C THR A 64 -2.41 -12.55 2.04
N ARG A 65 -2.85 -12.41 3.30
CA ARG A 65 -4.12 -12.92 3.79
C ARG A 65 -4.75 -11.90 4.73
N GLY A 66 -5.92 -11.40 4.37
CA GLY A 66 -6.55 -10.30 5.10
C GLY A 66 -5.65 -9.07 5.18
N ALA A 67 -5.88 -8.21 6.16
CA ALA A 67 -5.10 -7.00 6.38
C ALA A 67 -3.76 -7.27 7.09
N GLY A 68 -3.72 -8.28 7.98
CA GLY A 68 -2.63 -8.47 8.94
C GLY A 68 -1.54 -9.47 8.54
N ASP A 69 -1.81 -10.41 7.61
CA ASP A 69 -0.87 -11.49 7.33
C ASP A 69 -0.15 -11.29 6.00
N ALA A 70 1.16 -11.50 6.00
CA ALA A 70 1.98 -11.45 4.80
C ALA A 70 3.17 -12.41 4.91
N LEU A 71 3.46 -13.12 3.83
CA LEU A 71 4.69 -13.89 3.64
C LEU A 71 5.41 -13.33 2.42
N VAL A 72 6.67 -12.94 2.60
CA VAL A 72 7.53 -12.49 1.51
C VAL A 72 8.77 -13.38 1.49
N ARG A 73 9.10 -13.94 0.33
CA ARG A 73 10.26 -14.83 0.15
C ARG A 73 11.09 -14.38 -1.04
N PHE A 74 12.38 -14.26 -0.82
CA PHE A 74 13.34 -13.96 -1.88
C PHE A 74 13.65 -15.22 -2.68
N THR A 75 13.67 -15.09 -4.00
CA THR A 75 13.90 -16.20 -4.95
C THR A 75 15.20 -16.05 -5.74
N ALA A 76 15.74 -14.83 -5.81
CA ALA A 76 16.98 -14.49 -6.48
C ALA A 76 17.65 -13.26 -5.85
N PRO A 77 18.96 -13.07 -6.01
CA PRO A 77 19.95 -14.03 -6.52
C PRO A 77 20.17 -15.21 -5.56
N ALA A 78 20.97 -16.19 -5.94
CA ALA A 78 21.23 -17.37 -5.09
C ALA A 78 21.76 -17.01 -3.68
N ALA A 79 22.48 -15.88 -3.57
CA ALA A 79 22.98 -15.36 -2.30
C ALA A 79 21.85 -14.94 -1.33
N ASP A 80 20.69 -14.55 -1.84
CA ASP A 80 19.53 -14.07 -1.08
C ASP A 80 18.36 -15.04 -1.09
N ALA A 81 18.38 -16.00 -2.00
CA ALA A 81 17.30 -16.97 -2.16
C ALA A 81 17.03 -17.71 -0.84
N GLY A 82 15.73 -17.85 -0.52
CA GLY A 82 15.28 -18.49 0.71
C GLY A 82 15.12 -17.55 1.90
N ASN A 83 15.77 -16.37 1.95
CA ASN A 83 15.43 -15.38 2.96
C ASN A 83 13.93 -15.09 2.88
N ALA A 84 13.30 -14.97 4.04
CA ALA A 84 11.87 -14.75 4.09
C ALA A 84 11.47 -13.91 5.29
N THR A 85 10.38 -13.18 5.14
CA THR A 85 9.72 -12.42 6.22
C THR A 85 8.28 -12.87 6.31
N LEU A 86 7.85 -13.24 7.51
CA LEU A 86 6.48 -13.59 7.83
C LEU A 86 5.92 -12.57 8.82
N LYS A 87 4.81 -11.97 8.46
CA LYS A 87 4.01 -11.15 9.36
C LYS A 87 2.71 -11.87 9.68
N LEU A 88 2.35 -11.95 10.96
CA LEU A 88 1.07 -12.46 11.46
C LEU A 88 0.51 -11.46 12.47
N GLY A 89 -0.55 -10.74 12.09
CA GLY A 89 -1.05 -9.62 12.88
C GLY A 89 0.08 -8.63 13.20
N ASN A 90 0.37 -8.42 14.48
CA ASN A 90 1.40 -7.47 14.91
C ASN A 90 2.82 -8.07 15.01
N ASP A 91 2.95 -9.36 14.82
CA ASP A 91 4.21 -10.06 14.98
C ASP A 91 4.91 -10.25 13.63
N THR A 92 6.23 -10.05 13.61
CA THR A 92 7.07 -10.21 12.42
C THR A 92 8.22 -11.15 12.73
N TRP A 93 8.43 -12.12 11.84
CA TRP A 93 9.56 -13.05 11.89
C TRP A 93 10.37 -12.95 10.60
N VAL A 94 11.67 -13.09 10.74
CA VAL A 94 12.60 -13.20 9.61
C VAL A 94 13.27 -14.57 9.65
N TYR A 95 13.47 -15.14 8.47
CA TYR A 95 14.20 -16.41 8.28
C TYR A 95 15.45 -16.15 7.46
N ASN A 96 16.59 -16.62 7.98
CA ASN A 96 17.85 -16.66 7.27
C ASN A 96 18.22 -18.11 6.94
N PRO A 97 18.18 -18.53 5.66
CA PRO A 97 18.46 -19.91 5.28
C PRO A 97 19.91 -20.34 5.52
N LYS A 98 20.87 -19.41 5.44
CA LYS A 98 22.30 -19.72 5.67
C LYS A 98 22.58 -20.11 7.13
N LEU A 99 21.85 -19.50 8.05
CA LEU A 99 21.96 -19.79 9.49
C LEU A 99 20.91 -20.79 9.95
N ASN A 100 19.95 -21.12 9.10
CA ASN A 100 18.76 -21.91 9.43
C ASN A 100 18.02 -21.37 10.67
N GLN A 101 17.92 -20.04 10.78
CA GLN A 101 17.36 -19.37 11.95
C GLN A 101 16.10 -18.60 11.61
N VAL A 102 15.09 -18.76 12.47
CA VAL A 102 13.88 -17.94 12.52
C VAL A 102 13.99 -17.03 13.74
N ILE A 103 13.90 -15.73 13.52
CA ILE A 103 14.00 -14.72 14.59
C ILE A 103 12.70 -13.89 14.58
N LYS A 104 12.05 -13.78 15.75
CA LYS A 104 10.98 -12.81 15.96
C LYS A 104 11.59 -11.43 16.13
N LEU A 105 11.17 -10.46 15.30
CA LEU A 105 11.64 -9.08 15.41
C LEU A 105 10.93 -8.37 16.57
N PRO A 106 11.68 -7.74 17.49
CA PRO A 106 11.09 -6.84 18.47
C PRO A 106 10.56 -5.57 17.78
N ALA A 107 9.54 -4.93 18.37
CA ALA A 107 8.92 -3.72 17.82
C ALA A 107 9.93 -2.61 17.48
N SER A 108 10.98 -2.45 18.29
CA SER A 108 12.06 -1.48 18.08
C SER A 108 12.88 -1.71 16.79
N MET A 109 12.83 -2.91 16.21
CA MET A 109 13.54 -3.24 14.96
C MET A 109 12.66 -3.10 13.71
N LEU A 110 11.35 -2.90 13.85
CA LEU A 110 10.44 -2.83 12.70
C LEU A 110 10.70 -1.60 11.80
N SER A 111 11.28 -0.53 12.33
CA SER A 111 11.69 0.65 11.56
C SER A 111 13.00 0.46 10.77
N GLN A 112 13.73 -0.62 11.02
CA GLN A 112 14.99 -0.87 10.31
C GLN A 112 14.77 -1.22 8.84
N ALA A 113 15.80 -0.94 8.02
CA ALA A 113 15.82 -1.21 6.59
C ALA A 113 15.59 -2.70 6.30
N TRP A 114 14.54 -3.03 5.56
CA TRP A 114 14.25 -4.38 5.13
C TRP A 114 15.20 -4.81 4.00
N MET A 115 16.01 -5.83 4.27
CA MET A 115 17.00 -6.37 3.32
C MET A 115 17.99 -5.32 2.76
N GLY A 116 18.21 -4.21 3.49
CA GLY A 116 19.08 -3.11 3.07
C GLY A 116 18.45 -2.17 2.02
N SER A 117 17.15 -2.28 1.80
CA SER A 117 16.36 -1.41 0.93
C SER A 117 15.92 -0.12 1.64
N ASP A 118 15.24 0.78 0.92
CA ASP A 118 14.64 1.98 1.49
C ASP A 118 13.24 1.72 2.08
N PHE A 119 12.78 0.46 2.03
CA PHE A 119 11.63 -0.03 2.78
C PHE A 119 12.06 -0.51 4.16
N SER A 120 11.19 -0.38 5.13
CA SER A 120 11.36 -0.94 6.48
C SER A 120 10.52 -2.21 6.65
N TYR A 121 10.79 -3.00 7.70
CA TYR A 121 9.91 -4.11 8.08
C TYR A 121 8.48 -3.64 8.36
N ASN A 122 8.31 -2.43 8.90
CA ASN A 122 6.99 -1.84 9.16
C ASN A 122 6.18 -1.59 7.89
N ASP A 123 6.82 -1.36 6.74
CA ASP A 123 6.11 -1.12 5.48
C ASP A 123 5.35 -2.35 4.97
N LEU A 124 5.73 -3.55 5.41
CA LEU A 124 4.99 -4.79 5.10
C LEU A 124 3.62 -4.84 5.80
N SER A 125 3.42 -4.04 6.84
CA SER A 125 2.18 -3.98 7.63
C SER A 125 1.33 -2.72 7.39
N LYS A 126 1.74 -1.88 6.48
CA LYS A 126 1.32 -0.51 6.29
C LYS A 126 -0.19 -0.27 6.22
N SER A 127 -0.92 -1.13 5.52
CA SER A 127 -2.35 -0.93 5.27
C SER A 127 -3.17 -0.87 6.55
N GLU A 128 -2.87 -1.74 7.50
CA GLU A 128 -3.63 -1.83 8.75
C GLU A 128 -3.36 -0.64 9.66
N ASP A 129 -2.10 -0.26 9.81
CA ASP A 129 -1.70 0.86 10.63
C ASP A 129 -2.23 2.19 10.09
N LEU A 130 -2.09 2.43 8.78
CA LEU A 130 -2.61 3.66 8.16
C LEU A 130 -4.12 3.80 8.34
N ILE A 131 -4.89 2.71 8.24
CA ILE A 131 -6.35 2.76 8.43
C ILE A 131 -6.72 2.92 9.90
N SER A 132 -6.06 2.16 10.79
CA SER A 132 -6.50 2.03 12.19
C SER A 132 -5.88 3.06 13.14
N GLN A 133 -4.62 3.47 12.90
CA GLN A 133 -3.83 4.30 13.81
C GLN A 133 -3.80 5.79 13.45
N TYR A 134 -4.36 6.15 12.29
CA TYR A 134 -4.38 7.53 11.81
C TYR A 134 -5.81 8.06 11.68
N THR A 135 -5.96 9.38 11.72
CA THR A 135 -7.13 10.11 11.26
C THR A 135 -6.86 10.66 9.88
N HIS A 136 -7.87 10.72 9.01
CA HIS A 136 -7.69 11.08 7.61
C HIS A 136 -8.53 12.30 7.23
N ARG A 137 -7.94 13.19 6.42
CA ARG A 137 -8.67 14.31 5.83
C ARG A 137 -8.23 14.56 4.39
N ILE A 138 -9.18 14.88 3.51
CA ILE A 138 -8.88 15.36 2.17
C ILE A 138 -8.33 16.78 2.29
N VAL A 139 -7.12 16.99 1.78
CA VAL A 139 -6.46 18.32 1.80
C VAL A 139 -6.43 18.96 0.42
N GLY A 140 -6.79 18.24 -0.62
CA GLY A 140 -6.88 18.75 -1.98
C GLY A 140 -7.27 17.69 -2.99
N SER A 141 -7.48 18.12 -4.23
CA SER A 141 -7.63 17.26 -5.40
C SER A 141 -7.12 17.97 -6.65
N GLU A 142 -6.63 17.19 -7.60
CA GLU A 142 -6.19 17.68 -8.91
C GLU A 142 -6.68 16.76 -10.02
N GLN A 143 -6.77 17.27 -11.25
CA GLN A 143 -7.04 16.46 -12.44
C GLN A 143 -5.71 16.08 -13.09
N ALA A 144 -5.43 14.81 -13.20
CA ALA A 144 -4.21 14.30 -13.81
C ALA A 144 -4.49 13.01 -14.60
N GLY A 145 -4.07 12.97 -15.87
CA GLY A 145 -4.20 11.79 -16.74
C GLY A 145 -5.65 11.30 -16.93
N GLY A 146 -6.65 12.21 -16.89
CA GLY A 146 -8.07 11.88 -17.03
C GLY A 146 -8.71 11.34 -15.73
N HIS A 147 -8.00 11.42 -14.60
CA HIS A 147 -8.48 11.01 -13.29
C HIS A 147 -8.50 12.16 -12.29
N THR A 148 -9.42 12.10 -11.34
CA THR A 148 -9.32 12.90 -10.12
C THR A 148 -8.33 12.24 -9.19
N VAL A 149 -7.29 12.97 -8.78
CA VAL A 149 -6.30 12.53 -7.79
C VAL A 149 -6.56 13.26 -6.48
N TRP A 150 -6.91 12.52 -5.46
CA TRP A 150 -7.17 13.03 -4.12
C TRP A 150 -5.88 13.09 -3.31
N SER A 151 -5.61 14.22 -2.67
CA SER A 151 -4.55 14.34 -1.66
C SER A 151 -5.18 14.14 -0.27
N ILE A 152 -4.73 13.09 0.41
CA ILE A 152 -5.21 12.71 1.74
C ILE A 152 -4.05 12.84 2.72
N GLU A 153 -4.27 13.60 3.79
CA GLU A 153 -3.36 13.68 4.92
C GLU A 153 -3.82 12.71 6.01
N ALA A 154 -2.89 11.93 6.52
CA ALA A 154 -3.06 10.99 7.60
C ALA A 154 -2.21 11.44 8.79
N ASP A 155 -2.87 11.85 9.89
CA ASP A 155 -2.25 12.28 11.13
C ASP A 155 -2.41 11.18 12.20
N PRO A 156 -1.36 10.83 12.96
CA PRO A 156 -1.45 9.82 14.00
C PRO A 156 -2.53 10.16 15.04
N LYS A 157 -3.29 9.15 15.46
CA LYS A 157 -4.18 9.27 16.63
C LYS A 157 -3.35 9.48 17.90
N PRO A 158 -3.87 10.18 18.91
CA PRO A 158 -3.18 10.37 20.18
C PRO A 158 -2.71 9.04 20.78
N GLY A 159 -1.41 8.93 21.05
CA GLY A 159 -0.81 7.72 21.63
C GLY A 159 -0.63 6.54 20.67
N ALA A 160 -0.89 6.71 19.36
CA ALA A 160 -0.65 5.66 18.37
C ALA A 160 0.85 5.26 18.30
N PRO A 161 1.19 3.97 18.37
CA PRO A 161 2.57 3.50 18.34
C PRO A 161 3.11 3.45 16.90
N VAL A 162 3.16 4.60 16.23
CA VAL A 162 3.56 4.71 14.82
C VAL A 162 4.88 5.44 14.63
N VAL A 163 5.56 5.15 13.53
CA VAL A 163 6.87 5.73 13.21
C VAL A 163 6.73 7.13 12.62
N TRP A 164 5.70 7.34 11.78
CA TRP A 164 5.56 8.57 11.01
C TRP A 164 4.68 9.58 11.73
N GLY A 165 5.19 10.83 11.85
CA GLY A 165 4.44 11.96 12.40
C GLY A 165 3.30 12.41 11.50
N LYS A 166 3.41 12.13 10.19
CA LYS A 166 2.35 12.35 9.19
C LYS A 166 2.63 11.53 7.94
N VAL A 167 1.57 11.14 7.21
CA VAL A 167 1.66 10.60 5.86
C VAL A 167 0.73 11.38 4.93
N VAL A 168 1.23 11.79 3.76
CA VAL A 168 0.40 12.39 2.70
C VAL A 168 0.33 11.40 1.56
N LEU A 169 -0.90 11.02 1.18
CA LEU A 169 -1.16 10.06 0.12
C LEU A 169 -1.86 10.75 -1.05
N LYS A 170 -1.44 10.41 -2.27
CA LYS A 170 -2.17 10.75 -3.48
C LYS A 170 -2.82 9.49 -4.04
N ILE A 171 -4.14 9.53 -4.22
CA ILE A 171 -4.95 8.38 -4.65
C ILE A 171 -5.87 8.83 -5.78
N ARG A 172 -5.86 8.06 -6.89
CA ARG A 172 -6.75 8.27 -8.03
C ARG A 172 -8.17 7.81 -7.71
N ASP A 173 -9.14 8.35 -8.45
CA ASP A 173 -10.58 8.01 -8.33
C ASP A 173 -10.88 6.54 -8.68
N ASP A 174 -10.01 5.86 -9.44
CA ASP A 174 -10.06 4.42 -9.69
C ASP A 174 -9.31 3.58 -8.62
N SER A 175 -9.07 4.18 -7.45
CA SER A 175 -8.49 3.52 -6.27
C SER A 175 -7.03 3.08 -6.41
N VAL A 176 -6.25 3.75 -7.24
CA VAL A 176 -4.81 3.49 -7.39
C VAL A 176 -4.01 4.52 -6.60
N PHE A 177 -3.09 4.04 -5.74
CA PHE A 177 -2.07 4.89 -5.14
C PHE A 177 -1.14 5.44 -6.23
N VAL A 178 -0.79 6.73 -6.15
CA VAL A 178 0.16 7.37 -7.07
C VAL A 178 1.40 7.94 -6.37
N GLU A 179 1.25 8.39 -5.13
CA GLU A 179 2.36 8.91 -4.33
C GLU A 179 2.06 8.75 -2.84
N GLU A 180 3.10 8.53 -2.04
CA GLU A 180 3.05 8.61 -0.59
C GLU A 180 4.29 9.37 -0.09
N THR A 181 4.10 10.41 0.70
CA THR A 181 5.18 11.14 1.35
C THR A 181 5.09 10.93 2.87
N PHE A 182 6.20 10.51 3.45
CA PHE A 182 6.32 10.19 4.87
C PHE A 182 7.09 11.29 5.57
N TYR A 183 6.53 11.78 6.65
CA TYR A 183 7.12 12.81 7.50
C TYR A 183 7.55 12.19 8.83
N ASP A 184 8.71 12.59 9.32
CA ASP A 184 9.19 12.19 10.64
C ASP A 184 8.39 12.88 11.77
N GLN A 185 8.78 12.65 13.02
CA GLN A 185 8.13 13.24 14.19
C GLN A 185 8.33 14.76 14.29
N ASP A 186 9.35 15.32 13.62
CA ASP A 186 9.61 16.75 13.51
C ASP A 186 8.91 17.39 12.29
N MET A 187 8.00 16.66 11.63
CA MET A 187 7.26 17.08 10.42
C MET A 187 8.16 17.39 9.21
N LYS A 188 9.37 16.87 9.19
CA LYS A 188 10.26 16.95 8.05
C LYS A 188 9.97 15.79 7.09
N PRO A 189 9.82 16.03 5.77
CA PRO A 189 9.65 14.95 4.82
C PRO A 189 10.91 14.08 4.76
N ALA A 190 10.75 12.79 5.09
CA ALA A 190 11.84 11.83 5.23
C ALA A 190 12.03 10.95 3.99
N ARG A 191 10.92 10.48 3.43
CA ARG A 191 10.95 9.64 2.22
C ARG A 191 9.68 9.79 1.41
N ARG A 192 9.77 9.43 0.11
CA ARG A 192 8.63 9.47 -0.81
C ARG A 192 8.59 8.20 -1.64
N MET A 193 7.43 7.60 -1.74
CA MET A 193 7.15 6.55 -2.70
C MET A 193 6.37 7.13 -3.88
N THR A 194 6.85 6.92 -5.10
CA THR A 194 6.18 7.30 -6.34
C THR A 194 5.72 6.06 -7.09
N VAL A 195 4.63 6.17 -7.82
CA VAL A 195 4.19 5.14 -8.77
C VAL A 195 4.62 5.58 -10.17
N ASP A 196 5.62 4.88 -10.70
CA ASP A 196 6.23 5.23 -11.98
C ASP A 196 5.45 4.66 -13.17
N ARG A 197 4.70 3.57 -12.93
CA ARG A 197 3.87 2.95 -13.96
C ARG A 197 2.64 2.26 -13.37
N ILE A 198 1.50 2.55 -13.96
CA ILE A 198 0.22 1.88 -13.70
C ILE A 198 -0.11 1.05 -14.94
N ALA A 199 -0.57 -0.19 -14.74
CA ALA A 199 -1.03 -1.08 -15.79
C ALA A 199 -2.16 -1.98 -15.29
N SER A 200 -2.87 -2.63 -16.20
CA SER A 200 -3.83 -3.66 -15.79
C SER A 200 -3.08 -4.91 -15.32
N LEU A 201 -3.32 -5.31 -14.08
CA LEU A 201 -2.76 -6.51 -13.48
C LEU A 201 -3.83 -7.20 -12.63
N GLY A 202 -4.01 -8.50 -12.83
CA GLY A 202 -5.06 -9.25 -12.15
C GLY A 202 -6.48 -8.71 -12.39
N GLY A 203 -6.71 -8.10 -13.57
CA GLY A 203 -8.04 -7.57 -13.98
C GLY A 203 -8.38 -6.18 -13.40
N ARG A 204 -7.44 -5.48 -12.79
CA ARG A 204 -7.64 -4.14 -12.21
C ARG A 204 -6.48 -3.19 -12.51
N PRO A 205 -6.68 -1.85 -12.50
CA PRO A 205 -5.57 -0.90 -12.54
C PRO A 205 -4.71 -1.08 -11.30
N TYR A 206 -3.40 -1.21 -11.51
CA TYR A 206 -2.46 -1.57 -10.45
C TYR A 206 -1.14 -0.80 -10.60
N PRO A 207 -0.51 -0.34 -9.50
CA PRO A 207 0.80 0.28 -9.52
C PRO A 207 1.87 -0.80 -9.74
N VAL A 208 2.23 -1.06 -11.01
CA VAL A 208 3.15 -2.15 -11.37
C VAL A 208 4.62 -1.77 -11.18
N VAL A 209 4.98 -0.49 -11.15
CA VAL A 209 6.33 -0.02 -10.81
C VAL A 209 6.20 1.09 -9.78
N MET A 210 6.86 0.92 -8.65
CA MET A 210 6.90 1.87 -7.54
C MET A 210 8.34 2.08 -7.11
N THR A 211 8.71 3.33 -6.80
CA THR A 211 10.05 3.67 -6.33
C THR A 211 10.00 4.43 -5.02
N MET A 212 10.73 3.94 -4.02
CA MET A 212 10.93 4.60 -2.73
C MET A 212 12.21 5.43 -2.79
N HIS A 213 12.11 6.70 -2.46
CA HIS A 213 13.20 7.67 -2.41
C HIS A 213 13.39 8.19 -0.99
N PRO A 214 14.52 7.94 -0.32
CA PRO A 214 14.91 8.70 0.87
C PRO A 214 15.22 10.13 0.45
N LEU A 215 14.59 11.13 1.10
CA LEU A 215 14.68 12.52 0.66
C LEU A 215 15.96 13.24 1.10
N ASP A 216 16.68 12.67 2.07
CA ASP A 216 17.99 13.11 2.51
C ASP A 216 19.14 12.50 1.69
N GLN A 217 18.85 11.53 0.80
CA GLN A 217 19.82 10.79 0.00
C GLN A 217 19.39 10.71 -1.48
N PRO A 218 19.45 11.79 -2.25
CA PRO A 218 18.82 11.91 -3.56
C PRO A 218 19.37 10.92 -4.62
N ASN A 219 20.55 10.35 -4.40
CA ASN A 219 21.17 9.37 -5.30
C ASN A 219 20.94 7.92 -4.85
N GLN A 220 19.96 7.69 -3.97
CA GLN A 220 19.58 6.36 -3.51
C GLN A 220 18.08 6.16 -3.74
N TRP A 221 17.73 4.94 -4.12
CA TRP A 221 16.34 4.55 -4.26
C TRP A 221 16.19 3.02 -4.25
N THR A 222 14.98 2.58 -3.98
CA THR A 222 14.57 1.18 -4.15
C THR A 222 13.31 1.11 -4.99
N GLN A 223 13.40 0.42 -6.11
CA GLN A 223 12.27 0.19 -7.02
C GLN A 223 11.73 -1.22 -6.86
N VAL A 224 10.42 -1.35 -6.86
CA VAL A 224 9.69 -2.62 -6.89
C VAL A 224 8.88 -2.66 -8.17
N GLN A 225 9.05 -3.74 -8.96
CA GLN A 225 8.26 -4.00 -10.15
C GLN A 225 7.48 -5.31 -9.99
N THR A 226 6.17 -5.24 -10.01
CA THR A 226 5.27 -6.40 -9.97
C THR A 226 5.02 -6.91 -11.39
N SER A 227 5.40 -8.16 -11.64
CA SER A 227 5.25 -8.80 -12.95
C SER A 227 4.00 -9.68 -13.06
N ASP A 228 3.53 -10.24 -11.94
CA ASP A 228 2.31 -11.03 -11.85
C ASP A 228 1.64 -10.77 -10.49
N ALA A 229 0.31 -10.65 -10.49
CA ALA A 229 -0.48 -10.61 -9.27
C ALA A 229 -1.83 -11.30 -9.49
N ARG A 230 -2.21 -12.11 -8.52
CA ARG A 230 -3.51 -12.78 -8.45
C ARG A 230 -4.19 -12.36 -7.16
N PHE A 231 -5.41 -11.91 -7.30
CA PHE A 231 -6.21 -11.38 -6.20
C PHE A 231 -7.36 -12.33 -5.87
N ASP A 232 -7.81 -12.28 -4.61
CA ASP A 232 -8.90 -13.10 -4.07
C ASP A 232 -8.69 -14.61 -4.28
N VAL A 233 -7.42 -15.02 -4.33
CA VAL A 233 -7.01 -16.42 -4.47
C VAL A 233 -7.05 -17.14 -3.12
N SER A 234 -7.06 -18.48 -3.16
CA SER A 234 -6.89 -19.28 -1.95
C SER A 234 -5.54 -18.97 -1.29
N ALA A 235 -5.58 -18.66 0.00
CA ALA A 235 -4.39 -18.46 0.84
C ALA A 235 -4.39 -19.50 1.97
N PRO A 236 -3.91 -20.73 1.71
CA PRO A 236 -3.94 -21.81 2.68
C PRO A 236 -3.22 -21.43 3.97
N ALA A 237 -3.79 -21.82 5.10
CA ALA A 237 -3.26 -21.47 6.43
C ALA A 237 -1.80 -21.89 6.63
N TYR A 238 -1.38 -23.01 6.02
CA TYR A 238 0.00 -23.51 6.17
C TYR A 238 1.06 -22.54 5.62
N LEU A 239 0.71 -21.69 4.63
CA LEU A 239 1.64 -20.69 4.08
C LEU A 239 2.11 -19.71 5.17
N PHE A 240 1.23 -19.39 6.09
CA PHE A 240 1.45 -18.41 7.15
C PHE A 240 1.81 -19.08 8.48
N THR A 241 2.82 -19.95 8.46
CA THR A 241 3.32 -20.65 9.64
C THR A 241 4.85 -20.55 9.73
N LEU A 242 5.40 -20.61 10.95
CA LEU A 242 6.85 -20.64 11.15
C LEU A 242 7.48 -21.89 10.51
N SER A 243 6.76 -23.02 10.50
CA SER A 243 7.21 -24.24 9.82
C SER A 243 7.39 -24.01 8.32
N ASN A 244 6.43 -23.36 7.65
CA ASN A 244 6.53 -23.06 6.22
C ASN A 244 7.54 -21.92 5.93
N LEU A 245 7.76 -21.02 6.89
CA LEU A 245 8.80 -20.00 6.79
C LEU A 245 10.18 -20.66 6.64
N GLN A 246 10.46 -21.67 7.44
CA GLN A 246 11.72 -22.41 7.47
C GLN A 246 11.80 -23.50 6.39
N ASN A 247 10.73 -24.27 6.22
CA ASN A 247 10.63 -25.40 5.29
C ASN A 247 9.46 -25.19 4.32
N PRO A 248 9.67 -24.41 3.24
CA PRO A 248 8.61 -24.09 2.29
C PRO A 248 8.08 -25.37 1.61
N ARG A 249 6.75 -25.50 1.60
CA ARG A 249 6.10 -26.53 0.78
C ARG A 249 6.08 -26.03 -0.67
N SER A 250 6.50 -26.87 -1.58
CA SER A 250 6.42 -26.68 -3.03
C SER A 250 4.98 -26.67 -3.54
#